data_411b7b4ef4a2c19d70f8883844199485
#
_entry.id   411b7b4ef4a2c19d70f8883844199485
#
_cell.length_a   1.000
_cell.length_b   1.000
_cell.length_c   1.000
_cell.angle_alpha   90.00
_cell.angle_beta   90.00
_cell.angle_gamma   90.00
#
_symmetry.space_group_name_H-M   'P 1'
#
loop_
_entity.id
_entity.type
_entity.pdbx_description
1 polymer ?
#
loop_
_entity_poly.entity_id
_entity_poly.type
_entity_poly.pdbx_seq_one_letter_code
_entity_poly.pdbx_strand_id
1 'polypeptide(L)'
;MRYSLLSVLPALAVASPTFSTETIHKDAAPVLSSTHAKVPNSYMIVFKKHVKDTKKHHDWVQSVHTKNNNERMELRKRSQFPITTEIFDGLKHTYEIAGGLMGYSGHFDDETIEAIRRHPDVDYIERDSEVHTLGGDDHETEKNAPWGLARISHRDSLSFSTWNKYLYASDGGEGVDVYVIDTGTNVKHVDFEGRAKWGKTIPSGDADEDGNGHGTHCSGTVAGKKYGVAKKANVYAVKVLRSNGSGTMSDVVKGVEYAAKAHTDAVKAAKDGKKKGFKGSAANMSLGGGKSTTLDLAVNAAVDAGIHFAVAAGNDNADSCNYSPAAAENAVTVGASTLLDERAYFSNYGKCNDIFAPGYNILSTWIGSEHATNTISGTSMASPHIAGLLAYMLSLQPAKDSAFAVADITPKKLKANLISVATVGALSDVPSNTKNILAWNGGGSSNVTEILEKGGYTVKKSVDEEKEESEFRITIPSLSEIEADFEEAKGAAGRTGRRVGGKLSKLEAEIEDFIAEEMETMFEKVKERVARQ
;
A
#
# COMPACT_ATOMS: atom_id res chain seq x y z
N MET A 1 40.11 44.16 -26.30
CA MET A 1 39.50 42.84 -26.46
C MET A 1 38.30 42.78 -25.52
N ARG A 2 37.11 42.83 -26.09
CA ARG A 2 35.84 42.72 -25.33
C ARG A 2 35.36 41.26 -25.48
N TYR A 3 35.25 40.54 -24.38
CA TYR A 3 34.60 39.21 -24.35
C TYR A 3 33.15 39.42 -23.92
N SER A 4 32.24 39.10 -24.84
CA SER A 4 30.80 38.98 -24.56
C SER A 4 30.53 37.61 -23.93
N LEU A 5 30.02 37.57 -22.70
CA LEU A 5 29.45 36.39 -22.11
C LEU A 5 28.04 36.19 -22.66
N LEU A 6 27.84 35.17 -23.46
CA LEU A 6 26.50 34.65 -23.79
C LEU A 6 26.04 33.77 -22.63
N SER A 7 25.01 34.26 -21.89
CA SER A 7 24.28 33.47 -20.94
C SER A 7 23.34 32.50 -21.66
N VAL A 8 23.65 31.21 -21.59
CA VAL A 8 22.78 30.14 -22.05
C VAL A 8 21.80 29.84 -20.91
N LEU A 9 20.56 30.28 -21.06
CA LEU A 9 19.44 29.85 -20.22
C LEU A 9 19.10 28.40 -20.59
N PRO A 10 18.97 27.47 -19.64
CA PRO A 10 18.44 26.14 -19.95
C PRO A 10 16.94 26.29 -20.25
N ALA A 11 16.54 25.94 -21.45
CA ALA A 11 15.14 25.77 -21.79
C ALA A 11 14.59 24.61 -20.96
N LEU A 12 13.65 24.90 -20.07
CA LEU A 12 12.79 23.92 -19.44
C LEU A 12 11.98 23.24 -20.57
N ALA A 13 12.41 22.06 -20.99
CA ALA A 13 11.60 21.20 -21.82
C ALA A 13 10.39 20.75 -20.98
N VAL A 14 9.25 21.33 -21.24
CA VAL A 14 7.96 20.77 -20.82
C VAL A 14 7.87 19.43 -21.55
N ALA A 15 7.95 18.33 -20.83
CA ALA A 15 7.77 17.00 -21.38
C ALA A 15 6.32 16.89 -21.87
N SER A 16 6.13 17.03 -23.18
CA SER A 16 4.88 16.65 -23.83
C SER A 16 4.69 15.14 -23.62
N PRO A 17 3.46 14.66 -23.37
CA PRO A 17 3.20 13.23 -23.23
C PRO A 17 3.72 12.50 -24.47
N THR A 18 4.66 11.58 -24.28
CA THR A 18 5.24 10.79 -25.36
C THR A 18 4.25 9.71 -25.76
N PHE A 19 3.61 9.89 -26.92
CA PHE A 19 2.85 8.82 -27.55
C PHE A 19 3.83 7.88 -28.29
N SER A 20 3.75 6.59 -28.03
CA SER A 20 4.42 5.59 -28.83
C SER A 20 3.61 5.29 -30.08
N THR A 21 4.24 5.38 -31.26
CA THR A 21 3.59 5.09 -32.54
C THR A 21 3.87 3.63 -32.92
N GLU A 22 2.88 2.77 -32.90
CA GLU A 22 2.98 1.39 -33.37
C GLU A 22 2.59 1.34 -34.85
N THR A 23 3.49 1.75 -35.77
CA THR A 23 3.23 1.66 -37.22
C THR A 23 4.31 0.84 -37.92
N ILE A 24 3.86 -0.27 -38.54
CA ILE A 24 4.71 -1.11 -39.41
C ILE A 24 4.54 -0.75 -40.89
N HIS A 25 3.47 -0.06 -41.31
CA HIS A 25 3.17 0.28 -42.70
C HIS A 25 2.98 1.79 -42.91
N LYS A 26 3.68 2.36 -43.92
CA LYS A 26 3.65 3.79 -44.25
C LYS A 26 2.28 4.31 -44.74
N ASP A 27 1.41 3.43 -45.23
CA ASP A 27 0.14 3.79 -45.88
C ASP A 27 -1.10 3.56 -44.98
N ALA A 28 -0.89 3.24 -43.73
CA ALA A 28 -1.97 3.03 -42.76
C ALA A 28 -1.97 4.11 -41.68
N ALA A 29 -3.16 4.49 -41.17
CA ALA A 29 -3.29 5.44 -40.06
C ALA A 29 -2.49 4.97 -38.84
N PRO A 30 -1.80 5.87 -38.11
CA PRO A 30 -1.04 5.51 -36.91
C PRO A 30 -1.98 5.07 -35.78
N VAL A 31 -1.51 4.11 -34.98
CA VAL A 31 -2.14 3.77 -33.70
C VAL A 31 -1.34 4.44 -32.60
N LEU A 32 -2.00 5.37 -31.91
CA LEU A 32 -1.44 6.09 -30.77
C LEU A 32 -1.76 5.33 -29.49
N SER A 33 -0.85 5.34 -28.56
CA SER A 33 -1.03 4.70 -27.25
C SER A 33 -0.44 5.56 -26.16
N SER A 34 -1.24 5.86 -25.13
CA SER A 34 -0.74 6.52 -23.93
C SER A 34 0.06 5.55 -23.06
N THR A 35 0.85 6.08 -22.13
CA THR A 35 1.53 5.29 -21.09
C THR A 35 0.59 4.85 -19.96
N HIS A 36 -0.63 5.38 -19.93
CA HIS A 36 -1.67 5.07 -18.93
C HIS A 36 -2.32 3.71 -19.15
N ALA A 37 -3.07 3.24 -18.16
CA ALA A 37 -3.80 1.99 -18.23
C ALA A 37 -4.73 1.96 -19.45
N LYS A 38 -4.55 0.96 -20.31
CA LYS A 38 -5.31 0.80 -21.56
C LYS A 38 -6.56 -0.02 -21.30
N VAL A 39 -7.68 0.40 -21.87
CA VAL A 39 -8.89 -0.44 -21.92
C VAL A 39 -8.68 -1.48 -23.03
N PRO A 40 -8.69 -2.79 -22.71
CA PRO A 40 -8.44 -3.83 -23.70
C PRO A 40 -9.39 -3.72 -24.90
N ASN A 41 -8.83 -3.80 -26.11
CA ASN A 41 -9.58 -3.82 -27.39
C ASN A 41 -10.55 -2.65 -27.61
N SER A 42 -10.44 -1.58 -26.83
CA SER A 42 -11.19 -0.34 -27.00
C SER A 42 -10.34 0.70 -27.69
N TYR A 43 -10.95 1.36 -28.68
CA TYR A 43 -10.24 2.30 -29.54
C TYR A 43 -11.10 3.53 -29.83
N MET A 44 -10.45 4.68 -29.98
CA MET A 44 -10.99 5.91 -30.52
C MET A 44 -10.44 6.14 -31.92
N ILE A 45 -11.31 6.32 -32.90
CA ILE A 45 -10.95 6.52 -34.31
C ILE A 45 -11.29 7.95 -34.69
N VAL A 46 -10.34 8.68 -35.23
CA VAL A 46 -10.48 10.07 -35.63
C VAL A 46 -10.38 10.21 -37.13
N PHE A 47 -11.34 10.93 -37.71
CA PHE A 47 -11.39 11.20 -39.12
C PHE A 47 -10.53 12.40 -39.55
N LYS A 48 -10.07 12.36 -40.79
CA LYS A 48 -9.41 13.50 -41.42
C LYS A 48 -10.36 14.69 -41.56
N LYS A 49 -9.86 15.90 -41.48
CA LYS A 49 -10.63 17.15 -41.48
C LYS A 49 -11.52 17.38 -42.73
N HIS A 50 -11.26 16.68 -43.83
CA HIS A 50 -12.08 16.82 -45.04
C HIS A 50 -13.34 15.95 -45.04
N VAL A 51 -13.47 15.00 -44.13
CA VAL A 51 -14.64 14.11 -44.00
C VAL A 51 -15.79 14.90 -43.44
N LYS A 52 -16.93 14.91 -44.17
CA LYS A 52 -18.16 15.63 -43.76
C LYS A 52 -19.33 14.69 -43.50
N ASP A 53 -19.32 13.49 -44.08
CA ASP A 53 -20.36 12.48 -43.90
C ASP A 53 -19.71 11.19 -43.40
N THR A 54 -19.97 10.86 -42.15
CA THR A 54 -19.41 9.68 -41.47
C THR A 54 -20.31 8.46 -41.56
N LYS A 55 -21.57 8.61 -41.98
CA LYS A 55 -22.57 7.53 -41.97
C LYS A 55 -22.14 6.32 -42.80
N LYS A 56 -21.64 6.57 -44.01
CA LYS A 56 -21.18 5.49 -44.91
C LYS A 56 -20.00 4.72 -44.30
N HIS A 57 -19.10 5.44 -43.61
CA HIS A 57 -17.99 4.82 -42.95
C HIS A 57 -18.45 4.00 -41.73
N HIS A 58 -19.36 4.50 -40.91
CA HIS A 58 -19.93 3.76 -39.77
C HIS A 58 -20.67 2.47 -40.23
N ASP A 59 -21.47 2.55 -41.29
CA ASP A 59 -22.15 1.39 -41.88
C ASP A 59 -21.13 0.35 -42.40
N TRP A 60 -20.04 0.82 -43.01
CA TRP A 60 -18.94 -0.03 -43.48
C TRP A 60 -18.21 -0.70 -42.30
N VAL A 61 -17.81 0.05 -41.25
CA VAL A 61 -17.16 -0.51 -40.05
C VAL A 61 -18.03 -1.58 -39.42
N GLN A 62 -19.31 -1.32 -39.27
CA GLN A 62 -20.25 -2.29 -38.70
C GLN A 62 -20.34 -3.57 -39.56
N SER A 63 -20.27 -3.44 -40.88
CA SER A 63 -20.25 -4.61 -41.79
C SER A 63 -18.95 -5.42 -41.65
N VAL A 64 -17.80 -4.76 -41.59
CA VAL A 64 -16.47 -5.41 -41.37
C VAL A 64 -16.45 -6.13 -40.04
N HIS A 65 -16.86 -5.45 -38.97
CA HIS A 65 -16.93 -6.01 -37.62
C HIS A 65 -17.84 -7.25 -37.58
N THR A 66 -19.05 -7.17 -38.17
CA THR A 66 -19.99 -8.30 -38.19
C THR A 66 -19.43 -9.49 -38.94
N LYS A 67 -18.75 -9.24 -40.09
CA LYS A 67 -18.10 -10.30 -40.86
C LYS A 67 -17.00 -10.99 -40.04
N ASN A 68 -16.08 -10.24 -39.49
CA ASN A 68 -14.96 -10.78 -38.72
C ASN A 68 -15.45 -11.55 -37.47
N ASN A 69 -16.47 -11.02 -36.79
CA ASN A 69 -17.05 -11.69 -35.63
C ASN A 69 -17.74 -13.02 -35.99
N ASN A 70 -18.43 -13.08 -37.12
CA ASN A 70 -19.03 -14.32 -37.63
C ASN A 70 -17.96 -15.35 -38.01
N GLU A 71 -16.89 -14.94 -38.68
CA GLU A 71 -15.76 -15.81 -39.03
C GLU A 71 -15.11 -16.39 -37.76
N ARG A 72 -14.91 -15.59 -36.72
CA ARG A 72 -14.39 -16.03 -35.41
C ARG A 72 -15.35 -17.02 -34.73
N MET A 73 -16.66 -16.76 -34.78
CA MET A 73 -17.66 -17.70 -34.24
C MET A 73 -17.64 -19.05 -34.96
N GLU A 74 -17.49 -19.07 -36.28
CA GLU A 74 -17.37 -20.30 -37.07
C GLU A 74 -16.06 -21.04 -36.76
N LEU A 75 -14.93 -20.36 -36.62
CA LEU A 75 -13.67 -20.95 -36.18
C LEU A 75 -13.77 -21.56 -34.78
N ARG A 76 -14.49 -20.91 -33.86
CA ARG A 76 -14.77 -21.45 -32.51
C ARG A 76 -15.55 -22.79 -32.58
N LYS A 77 -16.58 -22.87 -33.41
CA LYS A 77 -17.35 -24.10 -33.58
C LYS A 77 -16.52 -25.28 -34.09
N ARG A 78 -15.44 -24.99 -34.84
CA ARG A 78 -14.55 -26.00 -35.47
C ARG A 78 -13.33 -26.32 -34.64
N SER A 79 -12.97 -25.52 -33.67
CA SER A 79 -11.76 -25.68 -32.84
C SER A 79 -12.01 -26.61 -31.66
N GLN A 80 -11.08 -27.58 -31.45
CA GLN A 80 -11.03 -28.44 -30.25
C GLN A 80 -10.35 -27.73 -29.06
N PHE A 81 -9.82 -26.54 -29.24
CA PHE A 81 -9.15 -25.75 -28.19
C PHE A 81 -9.98 -24.52 -27.83
N PRO A 82 -9.98 -24.10 -26.53
CA PRO A 82 -10.69 -22.91 -26.13
C PRO A 82 -10.03 -21.66 -26.75
N ILE A 83 -10.63 -21.12 -27.79
CA ILE A 83 -10.32 -19.79 -28.29
C ILE A 83 -10.93 -18.78 -27.33
N THR A 84 -10.23 -17.68 -27.04
CA THR A 84 -10.62 -16.64 -26.07
C THR A 84 -12.11 -16.27 -26.17
N THR A 85 -12.74 -16.10 -25.01
CA THR A 85 -14.19 -15.78 -24.88
C THR A 85 -14.50 -14.31 -25.08
N GLU A 86 -13.59 -13.50 -25.61
CA GLU A 86 -13.83 -12.08 -25.82
C GLU A 86 -14.96 -11.85 -26.84
N ILE A 87 -15.95 -11.08 -26.41
CA ILE A 87 -17.05 -10.60 -27.24
C ILE A 87 -16.70 -9.15 -27.60
N PHE A 88 -16.69 -8.84 -28.89
CA PHE A 88 -16.46 -7.49 -29.38
C PHE A 88 -17.81 -6.86 -29.72
N ASP A 89 -18.11 -5.73 -29.07
CA ASP A 89 -19.42 -5.06 -29.20
C ASP A 89 -19.51 -4.16 -30.45
N GLY A 90 -18.40 -3.94 -31.14
CA GLY A 90 -18.33 -3.07 -32.32
C GLY A 90 -18.38 -1.59 -31.95
N LEU A 91 -19.04 -0.79 -32.76
CA LEU A 91 -19.14 0.67 -32.61
C LEU A 91 -19.94 1.04 -31.36
N LYS A 92 -19.36 1.89 -30.47
CA LYS A 92 -19.93 2.28 -29.18
C LYS A 92 -20.45 3.72 -29.17
N HIS A 93 -19.63 4.67 -29.57
CA HIS A 93 -19.98 6.10 -29.59
C HIS A 93 -19.54 6.74 -30.90
N THR A 94 -20.27 7.76 -31.34
CA THR A 94 -19.87 8.63 -32.45
C THR A 94 -19.66 10.04 -31.93
N TYR A 95 -18.66 10.73 -32.47
CA TYR A 95 -18.28 12.08 -32.07
C TYR A 95 -18.43 13.05 -33.24
N GLU A 96 -19.12 14.16 -33.02
CA GLU A 96 -19.19 15.28 -33.92
C GLU A 96 -19.13 16.57 -33.10
N ILE A 97 -17.91 17.12 -32.94
CA ILE A 97 -17.70 18.34 -32.17
C ILE A 97 -17.45 19.49 -33.14
N ALA A 98 -18.34 20.46 -33.12
CA ALA A 98 -18.24 21.65 -33.95
C ALA A 98 -16.88 22.33 -33.78
N GLY A 99 -16.13 22.46 -34.88
CA GLY A 99 -14.83 23.12 -34.88
C GLY A 99 -13.62 22.19 -35.01
N GLY A 100 -13.76 20.87 -35.03
CA GLY A 100 -12.59 20.10 -35.35
C GLY A 100 -12.48 18.61 -35.11
N LEU A 101 -13.35 17.99 -34.34
CA LEU A 101 -13.24 16.55 -34.08
C LEU A 101 -14.45 15.80 -34.62
N MET A 102 -14.20 14.92 -35.57
CA MET A 102 -15.16 13.89 -36.01
C MET A 102 -14.51 12.52 -35.85
N GLY A 103 -15.26 11.57 -35.31
CA GLY A 103 -14.71 10.25 -35.01
C GLY A 103 -15.74 9.32 -34.38
N TYR A 104 -15.26 8.21 -33.87
CA TYR A 104 -16.06 7.25 -33.12
C TYR A 104 -15.19 6.42 -32.19
N SER A 105 -15.79 5.75 -31.21
CA SER A 105 -15.13 4.72 -30.44
C SER A 105 -15.85 3.39 -30.54
N GLY A 106 -15.13 2.32 -30.26
CA GLY A 106 -15.70 0.99 -30.25
C GLY A 106 -14.75 -0.07 -29.72
N HIS A 107 -15.30 -1.24 -29.57
CA HIS A 107 -14.61 -2.43 -29.10
C HIS A 107 -14.42 -3.38 -30.28
N PHE A 108 -13.20 -3.47 -30.78
CA PHE A 108 -12.87 -4.13 -32.05
C PHE A 108 -11.72 -5.13 -31.88
N ASP A 109 -11.78 -6.20 -32.66
CA ASP A 109 -10.66 -7.12 -32.82
C ASP A 109 -9.54 -6.52 -33.71
N ASP A 110 -8.34 -7.12 -33.65
CA ASP A 110 -7.16 -6.63 -34.37
C ASP A 110 -7.37 -6.61 -35.88
N GLU A 111 -8.15 -7.54 -36.45
CA GLU A 111 -8.41 -7.61 -37.90
C GLU A 111 -9.32 -6.44 -38.34
N THR A 112 -10.32 -6.13 -37.53
CA THR A 112 -11.20 -4.97 -37.74
C THR A 112 -10.40 -3.66 -37.63
N ILE A 113 -9.53 -3.52 -36.62
CA ILE A 113 -8.65 -2.35 -36.48
C ILE A 113 -7.70 -2.20 -37.66
N GLU A 114 -7.10 -3.28 -38.16
CA GLU A 114 -6.26 -3.23 -39.34
C GLU A 114 -7.04 -2.81 -40.61
N ALA A 115 -8.28 -3.20 -40.76
CA ALA A 115 -9.15 -2.73 -41.84
C ALA A 115 -9.44 -1.23 -41.68
N ILE A 116 -9.78 -0.77 -40.49
CA ILE A 116 -10.06 0.63 -40.19
C ILE A 116 -8.84 1.52 -40.45
N ARG A 117 -7.63 1.10 -40.08
CA ARG A 117 -6.38 1.84 -40.30
C ARG A 117 -6.11 2.14 -41.75
N ARG A 118 -6.52 1.26 -42.63
CA ARG A 118 -6.29 1.39 -44.12
C ARG A 118 -7.37 2.21 -44.81
N HIS A 119 -8.42 2.62 -44.07
CA HIS A 119 -9.46 3.42 -44.68
C HIS A 119 -9.00 4.87 -44.94
N PRO A 120 -9.22 5.44 -46.13
CA PRO A 120 -8.68 6.75 -46.51
C PRO A 120 -9.17 7.91 -45.66
N ASP A 121 -10.35 7.77 -45.02
CA ASP A 121 -10.94 8.81 -44.21
C ASP A 121 -10.37 8.87 -42.77
N VAL A 122 -9.64 7.84 -42.33
CA VAL A 122 -9.09 7.76 -40.96
C VAL A 122 -7.78 8.53 -40.89
N ASP A 123 -7.68 9.42 -39.93
CA ASP A 123 -6.47 10.20 -39.64
C ASP A 123 -5.54 9.43 -38.70
N TYR A 124 -6.07 9.03 -37.54
CA TYR A 124 -5.36 8.19 -36.59
C TYR A 124 -6.35 7.36 -35.75
N ILE A 125 -5.84 6.35 -35.09
CA ILE A 125 -6.53 5.55 -34.09
C ILE A 125 -5.78 5.75 -32.76
N GLU A 126 -6.52 5.93 -31.67
CA GLU A 126 -5.95 5.99 -30.33
C GLU A 126 -6.52 4.83 -29.50
N ARG A 127 -5.64 4.12 -28.78
CA ARG A 127 -6.10 3.12 -27.81
C ARG A 127 -6.78 3.83 -26.65
N ASP A 128 -7.97 3.40 -26.33
CA ASP A 128 -8.73 3.94 -25.20
C ASP A 128 -8.00 3.68 -23.88
N SER A 129 -8.08 4.62 -22.96
CA SER A 129 -7.43 4.56 -21.66
C SER A 129 -8.40 4.96 -20.57
N GLU A 130 -8.16 4.45 -19.37
CA GLU A 130 -8.95 4.80 -18.19
C GLU A 130 -8.73 6.27 -17.82
N VAL A 131 -9.83 6.94 -17.50
CA VAL A 131 -9.82 8.30 -16.94
C VAL A 131 -10.49 8.25 -15.57
N HIS A 132 -9.89 8.96 -14.63
CA HIS A 132 -10.39 9.07 -13.26
C HIS A 132 -10.79 10.51 -12.98
N THR A 133 -11.68 10.71 -12.02
CA THR A 133 -12.01 12.04 -11.53
C THR A 133 -10.75 12.70 -10.93
N LEU A 134 -10.35 13.83 -11.50
CA LEU A 134 -9.26 14.67 -10.98
C LEU A 134 -9.82 15.63 -9.92
N GLY A 135 -10.43 15.15 -8.87
CA GLY A 135 -11.00 16.04 -7.89
C GLY A 135 -11.87 15.32 -6.90
N GLY A 136 -11.41 15.34 -5.73
CA GLY A 136 -11.94 14.83 -4.51
C GLY A 136 -10.81 14.11 -3.81
N ASP A 137 -10.36 14.65 -2.70
CA ASP A 137 -9.52 13.89 -1.79
C ASP A 137 -10.33 12.67 -1.33
N ASP A 138 -10.24 11.55 -2.07
CA ASP A 138 -10.83 10.26 -1.69
C ASP A 138 -10.10 9.62 -0.49
N HIS A 139 -9.30 10.42 0.22
CA HIS A 139 -8.68 10.00 1.46
C HIS A 139 -9.54 10.37 2.66
N GLU A 140 -9.67 9.43 3.56
CA GLU A 140 -10.18 9.68 4.90
C GLU A 140 -9.04 10.16 5.80
N THR A 141 -9.36 11.05 6.72
CA THR A 141 -8.46 11.44 7.80
C THR A 141 -8.99 10.91 9.11
N GLU A 142 -8.36 9.88 9.63
CA GLU A 142 -8.60 9.44 11.00
C GLU A 142 -7.93 10.41 11.98
N LYS A 143 -8.73 11.01 12.85
CA LYS A 143 -8.25 11.82 13.97
C LYS A 143 -8.04 10.90 15.19
N ASN A 144 -7.06 11.23 16.02
CA ASN A 144 -6.63 10.41 17.17
C ASN A 144 -6.17 9.00 16.77
N ALA A 145 -5.54 8.89 15.61
CA ALA A 145 -4.87 7.68 15.18
C ALA A 145 -3.57 7.47 15.99
N PRO A 146 -3.14 6.21 16.19
CA PRO A 146 -1.80 5.95 16.69
C PRO A 146 -0.73 6.64 15.86
N TRP A 147 0.32 7.15 16.51
CA TRP A 147 1.38 7.91 15.83
C TRP A 147 2.02 7.14 14.67
N GLY A 148 2.13 5.80 14.80
CA GLY A 148 2.70 4.95 13.77
C GLY A 148 1.91 5.02 12.45
N LEU A 149 0.58 5.03 12.51
CA LEU A 149 -0.28 5.22 11.34
C LEU A 149 -0.12 6.63 10.76
N ALA A 150 -0.08 7.64 11.62
CA ALA A 150 0.17 9.01 11.20
C ALA A 150 1.51 9.10 10.46
N ARG A 151 2.59 8.53 11.02
CA ARG A 151 3.93 8.62 10.43
C ARG A 151 4.02 8.02 9.03
N ILE A 152 3.43 6.86 8.80
CA ILE A 152 3.47 6.22 7.48
C ILE A 152 2.57 6.92 6.44
N SER A 153 1.74 7.87 6.82
CA SER A 153 0.91 8.65 5.89
C SER A 153 1.47 10.04 5.58
N HIS A 154 2.50 10.47 6.30
CA HIS A 154 3.16 11.75 6.10
C HIS A 154 4.62 11.57 5.65
N ARG A 155 5.09 12.47 4.78
CA ARG A 155 6.47 12.46 4.27
C ARG A 155 7.44 13.09 5.27
N ASP A 156 7.06 14.25 5.79
CA ASP A 156 7.86 14.99 6.75
C ASP A 156 7.67 14.42 8.16
N SER A 157 8.59 14.75 9.05
CA SER A 157 8.49 14.42 10.47
C SER A 157 7.18 14.92 11.05
N LEU A 158 6.61 14.16 11.98
CA LEU A 158 5.34 14.50 12.59
C LEU A 158 5.45 15.79 13.41
N SER A 159 4.45 16.65 13.28
CA SER A 159 4.29 17.87 14.02
C SER A 159 3.07 17.80 14.96
N PHE A 160 2.89 18.78 15.83
CA PHE A 160 1.72 18.88 16.69
C PHE A 160 0.39 18.81 15.92
N SER A 161 0.37 19.29 14.66
CA SER A 161 -0.82 19.26 13.82
C SER A 161 -1.04 17.92 13.09
N THR A 162 -0.06 17.00 13.03
CA THR A 162 -0.12 15.79 12.23
C THR A 162 0.09 14.49 13.00
N TRP A 163 0.65 14.52 14.23
CA TRP A 163 1.12 13.36 14.98
C TRP A 163 0.06 12.26 15.22
N ASN A 164 -1.21 12.61 15.20
CA ASN A 164 -2.35 11.71 15.41
C ASN A 164 -3.34 11.70 14.25
N LYS A 165 -2.90 12.06 13.04
CA LYS A 165 -3.74 12.06 11.84
C LYS A 165 -3.25 11.01 10.85
N TYR A 166 -4.07 10.03 10.56
CA TYR A 166 -3.81 9.01 9.55
C TYR A 166 -4.62 9.30 8.29
N LEU A 167 -3.92 9.51 7.17
CA LEU A 167 -4.51 9.70 5.85
C LEU A 167 -4.55 8.34 5.14
N TYR A 168 -5.73 7.89 4.72
CA TYR A 168 -5.89 6.58 4.10
C TYR A 168 -7.05 6.55 3.09
N ALA A 169 -7.00 5.63 2.12
CA ALA A 169 -8.11 5.35 1.23
C ALA A 169 -9.17 4.52 1.97
N SER A 170 -10.44 4.89 1.84
CA SER A 170 -11.56 4.29 2.58
C SER A 170 -11.74 2.78 2.36
N ASP A 171 -11.29 2.26 1.21
CA ASP A 171 -11.30 0.85 0.82
C ASP A 171 -9.97 0.12 1.10
N GLY A 172 -9.02 0.80 1.75
CA GLY A 172 -7.70 0.25 2.05
C GLY A 172 -7.73 -1.11 2.75
N GLY A 173 -7.28 -2.15 2.04
CA GLY A 173 -7.29 -3.55 2.49
C GLY A 173 -8.46 -4.40 1.97
N GLU A 174 -9.46 -3.82 1.31
CA GLU A 174 -10.61 -4.55 0.81
C GLU A 174 -10.21 -5.65 -0.19
N GLY A 175 -10.77 -6.84 0.02
CA GLY A 175 -10.50 -8.00 -0.84
C GLY A 175 -9.16 -8.69 -0.57
N VAL A 176 -8.40 -8.30 0.45
CA VAL A 176 -7.11 -8.89 0.80
C VAL A 176 -7.19 -9.71 2.08
N ASP A 177 -6.60 -10.91 2.05
CA ASP A 177 -6.43 -11.78 3.21
C ASP A 177 -5.01 -11.61 3.77
N VAL A 178 -4.88 -11.40 5.09
CA VAL A 178 -3.58 -11.30 5.76
C VAL A 178 -3.43 -12.41 6.78
N TYR A 179 -2.39 -13.22 6.62
CA TYR A 179 -2.04 -14.30 7.56
C TYR A 179 -1.06 -13.76 8.60
N VAL A 180 -1.49 -13.71 9.85
CA VAL A 180 -0.62 -13.33 10.99
C VAL A 180 -0.08 -14.61 11.63
N ILE A 181 1.19 -14.93 11.33
CA ILE A 181 1.89 -16.14 11.78
C ILE A 181 2.60 -15.81 13.08
N ASP A 182 1.95 -16.12 14.23
CA ASP A 182 2.34 -15.60 15.55
C ASP A 182 1.76 -16.45 16.70
N THR A 183 1.41 -15.85 17.84
CA THR A 183 0.80 -16.49 19.02
C THR A 183 -0.71 -16.74 18.91
N GLY A 184 -1.35 -16.28 17.83
CA GLY A 184 -2.79 -16.31 17.63
C GLY A 184 -3.37 -14.90 17.48
N THR A 185 -4.69 -14.77 17.57
CA THR A 185 -5.40 -13.49 17.54
C THR A 185 -6.69 -13.57 18.36
N ASN A 186 -6.99 -12.57 19.16
CA ASN A 186 -8.29 -12.37 19.78
C ASN A 186 -9.31 -12.00 18.71
N VAL A 187 -9.83 -12.99 17.99
CA VAL A 187 -10.72 -12.80 16.82
C VAL A 187 -12.07 -12.15 17.17
N LYS A 188 -12.41 -12.09 18.48
CA LYS A 188 -13.63 -11.44 18.99
C LYS A 188 -13.43 -9.95 19.28
N HIS A 189 -12.19 -9.45 19.21
CA HIS A 189 -11.93 -8.04 19.50
C HIS A 189 -12.73 -7.14 18.54
N VAL A 190 -13.42 -6.14 19.10
CA VAL A 190 -14.35 -5.26 18.37
C VAL A 190 -13.70 -4.49 17.22
N ASP A 191 -12.41 -4.20 17.34
CA ASP A 191 -11.65 -3.46 16.33
C ASP A 191 -11.51 -4.22 14.99
N PHE A 192 -11.68 -5.53 15.00
CA PHE A 192 -11.72 -6.32 13.78
C PHE A 192 -13.08 -6.36 13.07
N GLU A 193 -14.15 -5.94 13.69
CA GLU A 193 -15.50 -5.92 13.11
C GLU A 193 -15.90 -7.26 12.44
N GLY A 194 -15.45 -8.39 13.00
CA GLY A 194 -15.67 -9.74 12.45
C GLY A 194 -14.78 -10.14 11.26
N ARG A 195 -13.80 -9.29 10.87
CA ARG A 195 -12.83 -9.57 9.80
C ARG A 195 -11.67 -10.47 10.24
N ALA A 196 -11.44 -10.63 11.53
CA ALA A 196 -10.47 -11.58 12.06
C ALA A 196 -11.09 -12.97 12.19
N LYS A 197 -10.35 -14.00 11.75
CA LYS A 197 -10.75 -15.39 11.74
C LYS A 197 -9.61 -16.28 12.23
N TRP A 198 -9.96 -17.39 12.84
CA TRP A 198 -8.99 -18.41 13.17
C TRP A 198 -8.63 -19.22 11.92
N GLY A 199 -7.36 -19.31 11.63
CA GLY A 199 -6.84 -20.09 10.51
C GLY A 199 -6.39 -21.48 10.97
N LYS A 200 -5.30 -21.54 11.75
CA LYS A 200 -4.71 -22.81 12.19
C LYS A 200 -3.89 -22.65 13.47
N THR A 201 -3.99 -23.62 14.37
CA THR A 201 -3.04 -23.88 15.46
C THR A 201 -2.09 -24.99 15.05
N ILE A 202 -0.78 -24.73 15.07
CA ILE A 202 0.26 -25.66 14.67
C ILE A 202 0.81 -26.43 15.88
N PRO A 203 1.17 -25.79 17.02
CA PRO A 203 1.70 -26.51 18.18
C PRO A 203 0.70 -27.54 18.69
N SER A 204 1.15 -28.79 18.80
CA SER A 204 0.29 -29.91 19.26
C SER A 204 -0.22 -29.68 20.67
N GLY A 205 -1.52 -29.88 20.88
CA GLY A 205 -2.18 -29.78 22.17
C GLY A 205 -2.41 -28.35 22.67
N ASP A 206 -2.17 -27.33 21.83
CA ASP A 206 -2.48 -25.95 22.16
C ASP A 206 -3.89 -25.56 21.69
N ALA A 207 -4.50 -24.56 22.33
CA ALA A 207 -5.86 -24.12 22.04
C ALA A 207 -5.92 -23.11 20.87
N ASP A 208 -7.09 -23.02 20.22
CA ASP A 208 -7.41 -22.03 19.20
C ASP A 208 -7.70 -20.66 19.85
N GLU A 209 -6.69 -20.13 20.55
CA GLU A 209 -6.75 -18.83 21.23
C GLU A 209 -5.37 -18.16 21.26
N ASP A 210 -5.34 -16.85 21.36
CA ASP A 210 -4.13 -16.10 21.69
C ASP A 210 -4.05 -15.94 23.22
N GLY A 211 -3.22 -16.75 23.85
CA GLY A 211 -2.97 -16.65 25.29
C GLY A 211 -1.79 -15.76 25.68
N ASN A 212 -1.17 -15.08 24.70
CA ASN A 212 -0.01 -14.20 24.88
C ASN A 212 -0.36 -12.72 24.67
N GLY A 213 -1.06 -12.40 23.59
CA GLY A 213 -1.43 -11.05 23.17
C GLY A 213 -0.58 -10.48 22.04
N HIS A 214 0.64 -11.01 21.81
CA HIS A 214 1.54 -10.49 20.79
C HIS A 214 0.96 -10.58 19.37
N GLY A 215 0.40 -11.73 19.00
CA GLY A 215 -0.23 -11.90 17.68
C GLY A 215 -1.51 -11.07 17.51
N THR A 216 -2.27 -10.86 18.61
CA THR A 216 -3.43 -9.93 18.61
C THR A 216 -2.97 -8.51 18.34
N HIS A 217 -1.88 -8.05 18.97
CA HIS A 217 -1.31 -6.72 18.75
C HIS A 217 -0.87 -6.55 17.28
N CYS A 218 -0.13 -7.50 16.74
CA CYS A 218 0.26 -7.50 15.32
C CYS A 218 -0.95 -7.45 14.39
N SER A 219 -1.98 -8.26 14.66
CA SER A 219 -3.23 -8.30 13.88
C SER A 219 -3.95 -6.96 13.88
N GLY A 220 -4.00 -6.28 15.03
CA GLY A 220 -4.58 -4.93 15.17
C GLY A 220 -3.85 -3.91 14.33
N THR A 221 -2.51 -3.91 14.35
CA THR A 221 -1.67 -3.01 13.54
C THR A 221 -1.82 -3.30 12.03
N VAL A 222 -2.05 -4.55 11.63
CA VAL A 222 -2.34 -4.88 10.22
C VAL A 222 -3.68 -4.33 9.79
N ALA A 223 -4.78 -4.64 10.51
CA ALA A 223 -6.14 -4.50 9.97
C ALA A 223 -7.21 -4.08 10.99
N GLY A 224 -6.83 -3.59 12.15
CA GLY A 224 -7.78 -2.99 13.09
C GLY A 224 -8.49 -1.78 12.48
N LYS A 225 -9.74 -1.57 12.86
CA LYS A 225 -10.50 -0.38 12.44
C LYS A 225 -9.83 0.90 12.91
N LYS A 226 -9.42 0.94 14.20
CA LYS A 226 -8.73 2.08 14.81
C LYS A 226 -7.21 1.97 14.66
N TYR A 227 -6.65 0.80 14.93
CA TYR A 227 -5.20 0.62 15.05
C TYR A 227 -4.53 0.14 13.77
N GLY A 228 -5.29 -0.20 12.73
CA GLY A 228 -4.78 -0.89 11.55
C GLY A 228 -4.45 0.01 10.37
N VAL A 229 -3.44 -0.40 9.62
CA VAL A 229 -3.03 0.21 8.34
C VAL A 229 -4.06 -0.10 7.24
N ALA A 230 -4.41 -1.38 7.07
CA ALA A 230 -5.33 -1.88 6.04
C ALA A 230 -6.70 -2.19 6.64
N LYS A 231 -7.47 -1.16 6.96
CA LYS A 231 -8.68 -1.23 7.80
C LYS A 231 -9.79 -2.14 7.28
N LYS A 232 -9.77 -2.51 5.99
CA LYS A 232 -10.77 -3.40 5.35
C LYS A 232 -10.23 -4.81 5.07
N ALA A 233 -8.97 -5.11 5.40
CA ALA A 233 -8.39 -6.43 5.19
C ALA A 233 -8.97 -7.48 6.15
N ASN A 234 -9.00 -8.74 5.71
CA ASN A 234 -9.29 -9.87 6.58
C ASN A 234 -8.00 -10.34 7.25
N VAL A 235 -8.09 -10.74 8.51
CA VAL A 235 -6.98 -11.35 9.24
C VAL A 235 -7.26 -12.82 9.50
N TYR A 236 -6.27 -13.66 9.26
CA TYR A 236 -6.29 -15.08 9.60
C TYR A 236 -5.17 -15.39 10.58
N ALA A 237 -5.55 -15.78 11.80
CA ALA A 237 -4.61 -16.18 12.83
C ALA A 237 -3.96 -17.53 12.49
N VAL A 238 -2.63 -17.55 12.38
CA VAL A 238 -1.85 -18.79 12.23
C VAL A 238 -0.94 -18.91 13.45
N LYS A 239 -1.40 -19.67 14.44
CA LYS A 239 -0.70 -19.84 15.72
C LYS A 239 0.42 -20.86 15.56
N VAL A 240 1.64 -20.37 15.61
CA VAL A 240 2.89 -21.17 15.58
C VAL A 240 3.68 -21.05 16.88
N LEU A 241 3.37 -20.04 17.67
CA LEU A 241 3.94 -19.80 19.00
C LEU A 241 2.90 -20.11 20.07
N ARG A 242 3.35 -20.70 21.18
CA ARG A 242 2.50 -21.00 22.35
C ARG A 242 2.16 -19.73 23.14
N SER A 243 1.27 -19.86 24.11
CA SER A 243 0.86 -18.75 24.98
C SER A 243 2.01 -18.12 25.80
N ASN A 244 3.12 -18.82 25.97
CA ASN A 244 4.34 -18.26 26.56
C ASN A 244 5.20 -17.45 25.57
N GLY A 245 4.76 -17.29 24.30
CA GLY A 245 5.47 -16.57 23.26
C GLY A 245 6.58 -17.37 22.57
N SER A 246 6.80 -18.65 22.90
CA SER A 246 7.85 -19.47 22.31
C SER A 246 7.29 -20.56 21.38
N GLY A 247 8.09 -21.00 20.43
CA GLY A 247 7.76 -22.07 19.49
C GLY A 247 9.02 -22.68 18.89
N THR A 248 8.81 -23.62 17.98
CA THR A 248 9.91 -24.30 17.26
C THR A 248 9.99 -23.80 15.83
N MET A 249 11.19 -23.81 15.22
CA MET A 249 11.37 -23.46 13.81
C MET A 249 10.51 -24.37 12.90
N SER A 250 10.34 -25.63 13.26
CA SER A 250 9.50 -26.59 12.52
C SER A 250 8.02 -26.19 12.53
N ASP A 251 7.49 -25.73 13.68
CA ASP A 251 6.11 -25.21 13.76
C ASP A 251 5.95 -23.94 12.93
N VAL A 252 6.95 -23.06 12.95
CA VAL A 252 6.95 -21.84 12.12
C VAL A 252 6.94 -22.19 10.62
N VAL A 253 7.81 -23.10 10.17
CA VAL A 253 7.80 -23.60 8.78
C VAL A 253 6.44 -24.18 8.39
N LYS A 254 5.80 -24.93 9.30
CA LYS A 254 4.47 -25.49 9.06
C LYS A 254 3.37 -24.42 8.99
N GLY A 255 3.51 -23.33 9.74
CA GLY A 255 2.63 -22.16 9.63
C GLY A 255 2.79 -21.43 8.28
N VAL A 256 4.02 -21.30 7.79
CA VAL A 256 4.30 -20.74 6.46
C VAL A 256 3.69 -21.61 5.35
N GLU A 257 3.84 -22.93 5.44
CA GLU A 257 3.20 -23.87 4.51
C GLU A 257 1.67 -23.73 4.50
N TYR A 258 1.06 -23.61 5.70
CA TYR A 258 -0.38 -23.40 5.81
C TYR A 258 -0.81 -22.11 5.10
N ALA A 259 -0.13 -20.99 5.34
CA ALA A 259 -0.43 -19.70 4.72
C ALA A 259 -0.30 -19.76 3.18
N ALA A 260 0.78 -20.37 2.67
CA ALA A 260 1.01 -20.55 1.24
C ALA A 260 -0.10 -21.39 0.58
N LYS A 261 -0.49 -22.50 1.24
CA LYS A 261 -1.60 -23.34 0.76
C LYS A 261 -2.93 -22.57 0.77
N ALA A 262 -3.25 -21.89 1.85
CA ALA A 262 -4.49 -21.12 1.99
C ALA A 262 -4.58 -20.00 0.93
N HIS A 263 -3.47 -19.33 0.63
CA HIS A 263 -3.37 -18.38 -0.49
C HIS A 263 -3.68 -19.05 -1.83
N THR A 264 -3.04 -20.19 -2.13
CA THR A 264 -3.25 -20.92 -3.38
C THR A 264 -4.70 -21.35 -3.54
N ASP A 265 -5.31 -21.85 -2.45
CA ASP A 265 -6.73 -22.24 -2.43
C ASP A 265 -7.65 -21.01 -2.65
N ALA A 266 -7.31 -19.85 -2.08
CA ALA A 266 -8.04 -18.60 -2.27
C ALA A 266 -7.95 -18.09 -3.73
N VAL A 267 -6.77 -18.15 -4.35
CA VAL A 267 -6.57 -17.80 -5.77
C VAL A 267 -7.40 -18.71 -6.66
N LYS A 268 -7.40 -20.02 -6.38
CA LYS A 268 -8.22 -20.98 -7.13
C LYS A 268 -9.72 -20.69 -6.96
N ALA A 269 -10.17 -20.44 -5.72
CA ALA A 269 -11.56 -20.11 -5.44
C ALA A 269 -12.01 -18.81 -6.13
N ALA A 270 -11.13 -17.81 -6.23
CA ALA A 270 -11.40 -16.59 -6.98
C ALA A 270 -11.55 -16.87 -8.48
N LYS A 271 -10.64 -17.61 -9.08
CA LYS A 271 -10.72 -18.03 -10.49
C LYS A 271 -11.98 -18.84 -10.80
N ASP A 272 -12.44 -19.67 -9.85
CA ASP A 272 -13.67 -20.45 -9.95
C ASP A 272 -14.94 -19.60 -9.67
N GLY A 273 -14.83 -18.29 -9.44
CA GLY A 273 -15.94 -17.38 -9.09
C GLY A 273 -16.54 -17.59 -7.69
N LYS A 274 -15.89 -18.41 -6.84
CA LYS A 274 -16.36 -18.74 -5.49
C LYS A 274 -15.89 -17.75 -4.43
N LYS A 275 -14.86 -16.95 -4.70
CA LYS A 275 -14.34 -15.90 -3.82
C LYS A 275 -14.27 -14.58 -4.59
N LYS A 276 -15.42 -13.88 -4.62
CA LYS A 276 -15.56 -12.59 -5.33
C LYS A 276 -14.74 -11.49 -4.65
N GLY A 277 -14.22 -10.56 -5.46
CA GLY A 277 -13.51 -9.39 -4.99
C GLY A 277 -12.13 -9.69 -4.38
N PHE A 278 -11.60 -10.91 -4.49
CA PHE A 278 -10.29 -11.26 -3.95
C PHE A 278 -9.17 -10.61 -4.76
N LYS A 279 -8.31 -9.87 -4.07
CA LYS A 279 -7.21 -9.10 -4.67
C LYS A 279 -5.82 -9.68 -4.39
N GLY A 280 -5.70 -10.55 -3.40
CA GLY A 280 -4.44 -11.21 -3.06
C GLY A 280 -4.30 -11.50 -1.58
N SER A 281 -3.10 -11.93 -1.18
CA SER A 281 -2.81 -12.20 0.22
C SER A 281 -1.46 -11.63 0.64
N ALA A 282 -1.40 -11.17 1.90
CA ALA A 282 -0.15 -10.83 2.57
C ALA A 282 0.04 -11.71 3.82
N ALA A 283 1.24 -11.71 4.38
CA ALA A 283 1.55 -12.37 5.64
C ALA A 283 2.47 -11.52 6.49
N ASN A 284 2.30 -11.62 7.80
CA ASN A 284 3.16 -11.01 8.81
C ASN A 284 3.84 -12.09 9.64
N MET A 285 5.14 -11.97 9.81
CA MET A 285 5.92 -12.76 10.75
C MET A 285 6.69 -11.83 11.69
N SER A 286 6.08 -11.51 12.83
CA SER A 286 6.68 -10.74 13.90
C SER A 286 7.42 -11.64 14.89
N LEU A 287 8.22 -12.54 14.38
CA LEU A 287 8.96 -13.55 15.14
C LEU A 287 10.30 -13.83 14.47
N GLY A 288 11.19 -14.45 15.20
CA GLY A 288 12.47 -14.86 14.64
C GLY A 288 13.37 -15.53 15.67
N GLY A 289 14.49 -16.00 15.18
CA GLY A 289 15.54 -16.62 15.97
C GLY A 289 16.87 -16.59 15.22
N GLY A 290 17.83 -17.38 15.66
CA GLY A 290 19.10 -17.55 14.96
C GLY A 290 18.90 -18.04 13.52
N LYS A 291 19.92 -17.92 12.69
CA LYS A 291 19.90 -18.27 11.27
C LYS A 291 19.38 -19.69 11.02
N SER A 292 18.33 -19.81 10.21
CA SER A 292 17.74 -21.07 9.74
C SER A 292 17.52 -21.04 8.24
N THR A 293 18.37 -21.71 7.50
CA THR A 293 18.26 -21.82 6.03
C THR A 293 16.91 -22.42 5.60
N THR A 294 16.40 -23.39 6.37
CA THR A 294 15.11 -24.03 6.08
C THR A 294 13.94 -23.05 6.19
N LEU A 295 13.93 -22.20 7.23
CA LEU A 295 12.90 -21.17 7.39
C LEU A 295 12.98 -20.11 6.28
N ASP A 296 14.18 -19.65 5.96
CA ASP A 296 14.37 -18.66 4.88
C ASP A 296 13.89 -19.22 3.52
N LEU A 297 14.22 -20.48 3.22
CA LEU A 297 13.74 -21.15 2.00
C LEU A 297 12.23 -21.33 1.99
N ALA A 298 11.62 -21.68 3.13
CA ALA A 298 10.16 -21.83 3.23
C ALA A 298 9.44 -20.51 2.97
N VAL A 299 9.93 -19.41 3.56
CA VAL A 299 9.38 -18.07 3.33
C VAL A 299 9.57 -17.65 1.87
N ASN A 300 10.77 -17.83 1.30
CA ASN A 300 11.02 -17.52 -0.11
C ASN A 300 10.11 -18.31 -1.05
N ALA A 301 9.89 -19.59 -0.80
CA ALA A 301 8.99 -20.45 -1.58
C ALA A 301 7.53 -19.98 -1.47
N ALA A 302 7.09 -19.56 -0.29
CA ALA A 302 5.74 -19.00 -0.10
C ALA A 302 5.56 -17.66 -0.84
N VAL A 303 6.59 -16.81 -0.86
CA VAL A 303 6.60 -15.57 -1.66
C VAL A 303 6.55 -15.89 -3.16
N ASP A 304 7.31 -16.85 -3.63
CA ASP A 304 7.28 -17.30 -5.04
C ASP A 304 5.92 -17.90 -5.44
N ALA A 305 5.18 -18.46 -4.47
CA ALA A 305 3.79 -18.89 -4.67
C ALA A 305 2.77 -17.75 -4.76
N GLY A 306 3.18 -16.50 -4.52
CA GLY A 306 2.37 -15.30 -4.74
C GLY A 306 1.88 -14.58 -3.48
N ILE A 307 2.26 -15.02 -2.28
CA ILE A 307 1.90 -14.35 -1.03
C ILE A 307 2.97 -13.32 -0.63
N HIS A 308 2.57 -12.13 -0.22
CA HIS A 308 3.46 -11.01 0.11
C HIS A 308 3.84 -11.03 1.59
N PHE A 309 5.11 -11.26 1.92
CA PHE A 309 5.57 -11.38 3.30
C PHE A 309 6.26 -10.11 3.82
N ALA A 310 5.88 -9.70 5.03
CA ALA A 310 6.64 -8.80 5.88
C ALA A 310 7.18 -9.58 7.09
N VAL A 311 8.45 -9.38 7.43
CA VAL A 311 9.12 -10.07 8.51
C VAL A 311 9.92 -9.09 9.39
N ALA A 312 9.94 -9.31 10.70
CA ALA A 312 10.67 -8.49 11.64
C ALA A 312 12.20 -8.69 11.48
N ALA A 313 12.96 -7.59 11.53
CA ALA A 313 14.42 -7.64 11.40
C ALA A 313 15.14 -8.25 12.63
N GLY A 314 14.49 -8.25 13.82
CA GLY A 314 15.06 -8.64 15.12
C GLY A 314 15.38 -7.43 16.00
N ASN A 315 15.61 -7.70 17.30
CA ASN A 315 15.66 -6.68 18.35
C ASN A 315 16.99 -6.66 19.15
N ASP A 316 18.08 -7.15 18.57
CA ASP A 316 19.36 -7.31 19.25
C ASP A 316 20.38 -6.22 18.88
N ASN A 317 19.95 -5.17 18.15
CA ASN A 317 20.84 -4.13 17.61
C ASN A 317 22.03 -4.74 16.85
N ALA A 318 21.75 -5.71 15.98
CA ALA A 318 22.73 -6.52 15.25
C ALA A 318 22.40 -6.62 13.77
N ASP A 319 23.27 -7.28 12.96
CA ASP A 319 23.02 -7.51 11.54
C ASP A 319 21.87 -8.50 11.32
N SER A 320 20.78 -8.03 10.72
CA SER A 320 19.58 -8.80 10.42
C SER A 320 19.83 -10.03 9.53
N CYS A 321 20.92 -10.05 8.75
CA CYS A 321 21.29 -11.20 7.92
C CYS A 321 21.64 -12.46 8.74
N ASN A 322 21.91 -12.31 10.04
CA ASN A 322 22.21 -13.42 10.95
C ASN A 322 20.95 -14.01 11.62
N TYR A 323 19.77 -13.53 11.25
CA TYR A 323 18.49 -13.94 11.83
C TYR A 323 17.57 -14.49 10.76
N SER A 324 16.69 -15.41 11.12
CA SER A 324 15.61 -15.93 10.25
C SER A 324 14.25 -15.72 10.93
N PRO A 325 13.23 -15.27 10.16
CA PRO A 325 13.18 -15.13 8.70
C PRO A 325 13.73 -13.81 8.14
N ALA A 326 14.36 -12.95 8.95
CA ALA A 326 14.88 -11.64 8.51
C ALA A 326 15.83 -11.72 7.30
N ALA A 327 16.53 -12.84 7.13
CA ALA A 327 17.43 -13.08 6.00
C ALA A 327 16.77 -13.75 4.79
N ALA A 328 15.45 -13.92 4.78
CA ALA A 328 14.71 -14.42 3.63
C ALA A 328 14.61 -13.32 2.56
N GLU A 329 15.34 -13.46 1.47
CA GLU A 329 15.57 -12.42 0.45
C GLU A 329 14.28 -11.92 -0.21
N ASN A 330 13.31 -12.83 -0.43
CA ASN A 330 12.07 -12.49 -1.13
C ASN A 330 11.05 -11.77 -0.24
N ALA A 331 11.11 -11.91 1.09
CA ALA A 331 10.28 -11.19 2.03
C ALA A 331 10.73 -9.73 2.18
N VAL A 332 9.87 -8.87 2.72
CA VAL A 332 10.22 -7.51 3.13
C VAL A 332 10.68 -7.54 4.58
N THR A 333 11.96 -7.31 4.84
CA THR A 333 12.53 -7.27 6.19
C THR A 333 12.46 -5.87 6.76
N VAL A 334 11.86 -5.75 7.95
CA VAL A 334 11.41 -4.49 8.53
C VAL A 334 12.13 -4.17 9.83
N GLY A 335 12.86 -3.05 9.83
CA GLY A 335 13.43 -2.43 11.04
C GLY A 335 12.43 -1.49 11.72
N ALA A 336 12.69 -1.17 12.99
CA ALA A 336 11.84 -0.32 13.81
C ALA A 336 12.33 1.13 13.86
N SER A 337 11.42 2.10 13.70
CA SER A 337 11.66 3.52 13.94
C SER A 337 10.89 4.02 15.16
N THR A 338 11.28 5.21 15.64
CA THR A 338 10.64 5.96 16.73
C THR A 338 9.80 7.13 16.22
N LEU A 339 9.04 7.75 17.10
CA LEU A 339 8.27 8.97 16.82
C LEU A 339 9.16 10.16 16.39
N LEU A 340 10.41 10.18 16.85
CA LEU A 340 11.38 11.24 16.56
C LEU A 340 12.20 10.96 15.28
N ASP A 341 11.73 10.05 14.43
CA ASP A 341 12.47 9.63 13.23
C ASP A 341 13.89 9.11 13.50
N GLU A 342 14.05 8.34 14.57
CA GLU A 342 15.27 7.62 14.87
C GLU A 342 15.09 6.14 14.56
N ARG A 343 16.17 5.43 14.19
CA ARG A 343 16.15 3.97 14.29
C ARG A 343 15.99 3.60 15.76
N ALA A 344 15.02 2.78 16.10
CA ALA A 344 14.87 2.30 17.46
C ALA A 344 16.16 1.61 17.93
N TYR A 345 16.64 1.92 19.15
CA TYR A 345 17.93 1.49 19.67
C TYR A 345 18.15 -0.04 19.64
N PHE A 346 17.09 -0.81 19.76
CA PHE A 346 17.09 -2.26 19.71
C PHE A 346 17.03 -2.81 18.28
N SER A 347 16.55 -2.03 17.30
CA SER A 347 16.29 -2.54 15.94
C SER A 347 17.54 -3.10 15.29
N ASN A 348 17.44 -4.31 14.77
CA ASN A 348 18.44 -4.85 13.86
C ASN A 348 18.53 -4.00 12.59
N TYR A 349 19.67 -4.09 11.91
CA TYR A 349 20.07 -3.29 10.76
C TYR A 349 20.84 -4.14 9.73
N GLY A 350 21.48 -3.53 8.76
CA GLY A 350 22.34 -4.20 7.78
C GLY A 350 21.67 -4.36 6.42
N LYS A 351 22.39 -5.03 5.50
CA LYS A 351 22.00 -5.16 4.10
C LYS A 351 20.70 -5.95 3.88
N CYS A 352 20.33 -6.81 4.83
CA CYS A 352 19.08 -7.58 4.76
C CYS A 352 17.87 -6.79 5.25
N ASN A 353 18.07 -5.61 5.86
CA ASN A 353 16.97 -4.73 6.23
C ASN A 353 16.51 -3.93 4.99
N ASP A 354 15.28 -4.13 4.55
CA ASP A 354 14.77 -3.50 3.35
C ASP A 354 14.18 -2.12 3.60
N ILE A 355 13.48 -1.94 4.73
CA ILE A 355 12.68 -0.75 5.04
C ILE A 355 12.51 -0.62 6.55
N PHE A 356 12.27 0.59 7.02
CA PHE A 356 11.86 0.86 8.40
C PHE A 356 10.38 1.22 8.46
N ALA A 357 9.75 0.91 9.60
CA ALA A 357 8.39 1.33 9.94
C ALA A 357 8.29 1.60 11.45
N PRO A 358 7.26 2.31 11.92
CA PRO A 358 7.04 2.58 13.34
C PRO A 358 7.05 1.31 14.19
N GLY A 359 7.91 1.26 15.20
CA GLY A 359 8.06 0.06 16.04
C GLY A 359 8.31 0.36 17.52
N TYR A 360 8.37 1.62 17.93
CA TYR A 360 8.59 2.01 19.33
C TYR A 360 7.30 2.60 19.93
N ASN A 361 6.86 2.05 21.08
CA ASN A 361 5.61 2.48 21.74
C ASN A 361 4.40 2.47 20.80
N ILE A 362 4.09 1.33 20.25
CA ILE A 362 2.96 1.15 19.32
C ILE A 362 1.74 0.65 20.07
N LEU A 363 0.66 1.43 20.03
CA LEU A 363 -0.63 1.10 20.59
C LEU A 363 -1.43 0.25 19.59
N SER A 364 -1.96 -0.90 20.06
CA SER A 364 -2.81 -1.77 19.25
C SER A 364 -3.72 -2.63 20.13
N THR A 365 -4.53 -3.50 19.51
CA THR A 365 -5.43 -4.44 20.17
C THR A 365 -4.69 -5.44 21.06
N TRP A 366 -5.36 -5.95 22.10
CA TRP A 366 -4.77 -6.90 23.05
C TRP A 366 -5.77 -8.00 23.45
N ILE A 367 -5.29 -8.93 24.28
CA ILE A 367 -6.09 -9.98 24.91
C ILE A 367 -6.62 -9.53 26.28
N GLY A 368 -7.53 -10.33 26.87
CA GLY A 368 -8.14 -10.09 28.20
C GLY A 368 -9.56 -9.54 28.11
N SER A 369 -9.91 -8.82 27.05
CA SER A 369 -11.28 -8.45 26.71
C SER A 369 -11.44 -8.19 25.21
N GLU A 370 -12.66 -7.96 24.76
CA GLU A 370 -12.97 -7.58 23.37
C GLU A 370 -12.59 -6.12 23.05
N HIS A 371 -12.15 -5.34 24.04
CA HIS A 371 -11.79 -3.93 23.92
C HIS A 371 -10.35 -3.64 24.40
N ALA A 372 -9.62 -4.67 24.82
CA ALA A 372 -8.32 -4.49 25.44
C ALA A 372 -7.28 -3.95 24.44
N THR A 373 -6.45 -3.04 24.89
CA THR A 373 -5.34 -2.48 24.13
C THR A 373 -4.05 -2.59 24.91
N ASN A 374 -2.92 -2.50 24.23
CA ASN A 374 -1.60 -2.45 24.87
C ASN A 374 -0.63 -1.67 23.99
N THR A 375 0.36 -1.05 24.64
CA THR A 375 1.46 -0.33 23.98
C THR A 375 2.75 -1.10 24.19
N ILE A 376 3.34 -1.61 23.11
CA ILE A 376 4.59 -2.36 23.16
C ILE A 376 5.55 -1.92 22.04
N SER A 377 6.83 -2.33 22.16
CA SER A 377 7.90 -1.93 21.24
C SER A 377 8.61 -3.16 20.67
N GLY A 378 9.04 -3.07 19.41
CA GLY A 378 9.81 -4.10 18.72
C GLY A 378 9.77 -3.94 17.21
N THR A 379 10.69 -4.57 16.50
CA THR A 379 10.54 -4.82 15.05
C THR A 379 9.30 -5.66 14.76
N SER A 380 8.82 -6.38 15.76
CA SER A 380 7.52 -7.07 15.78
C SER A 380 6.32 -6.14 15.60
N MET A 381 6.43 -4.86 15.95
CA MET A 381 5.39 -3.84 15.74
C MET A 381 5.61 -3.08 14.44
N ALA A 382 6.82 -3.02 13.95
CA ALA A 382 7.16 -2.43 12.66
C ALA A 382 6.70 -3.32 11.48
N SER A 383 6.96 -4.63 11.56
CA SER A 383 6.58 -5.61 10.53
C SER A 383 5.09 -5.57 10.15
N PRO A 384 4.12 -5.55 11.09
CA PRO A 384 2.71 -5.51 10.75
C PRO A 384 2.27 -4.19 10.09
N HIS A 385 2.97 -3.07 10.29
CA HIS A 385 2.73 -1.88 9.47
C HIS A 385 3.02 -2.16 7.99
N ILE A 386 4.10 -2.87 7.70
CA ILE A 386 4.44 -3.25 6.31
C ILE A 386 3.50 -4.32 5.76
N ALA A 387 3.13 -5.33 6.55
CA ALA A 387 2.12 -6.31 6.13
C ALA A 387 0.78 -5.63 5.80
N GLY A 388 0.38 -4.65 6.61
CA GLY A 388 -0.75 -3.79 6.34
C GLY A 388 -0.59 -2.97 5.08
N LEU A 389 0.59 -2.36 4.83
CA LEU A 389 0.87 -1.62 3.59
C LEU A 389 0.87 -2.50 2.36
N LEU A 390 1.38 -3.73 2.43
CA LEU A 390 1.29 -4.69 1.35
C LEU A 390 -0.18 -5.02 1.03
N ALA A 391 -1.00 -5.24 2.06
CA ALA A 391 -2.43 -5.46 1.89
C ALA A 391 -3.15 -4.21 1.36
N TYR A 392 -2.79 -3.04 1.85
CA TYR A 392 -3.31 -1.75 1.38
C TYR A 392 -3.02 -1.54 -0.11
N MET A 393 -1.77 -1.68 -0.55
CA MET A 393 -1.39 -1.52 -1.95
C MET A 393 -2.01 -2.58 -2.87
N LEU A 394 -2.21 -3.82 -2.38
CA LEU A 394 -2.95 -4.86 -3.12
C LEU A 394 -4.41 -4.46 -3.31
N SER A 395 -5.04 -3.87 -2.29
CA SER A 395 -6.46 -3.50 -2.34
C SER A 395 -6.75 -2.39 -3.35
N LEU A 396 -5.77 -1.56 -3.65
CA LEU A 396 -5.88 -0.51 -4.66
C LEU A 396 -5.78 -1.04 -6.10
N GLN A 397 -5.48 -2.34 -6.29
CA GLN A 397 -5.53 -3.00 -7.59
C GLN A 397 -6.95 -3.49 -7.90
N PRO A 398 -7.32 -3.63 -9.18
CA PRO A 398 -8.56 -4.29 -9.55
C PRO A 398 -8.65 -5.72 -8.99
N ALA A 399 -9.85 -6.18 -8.65
CA ALA A 399 -10.06 -7.55 -8.20
C ALA A 399 -9.73 -8.56 -9.29
N LYS A 400 -9.25 -9.75 -8.91
CA LYS A 400 -8.82 -10.80 -9.85
C LYS A 400 -9.95 -11.38 -10.71
N ASP A 401 -11.18 -11.21 -10.29
CA ASP A 401 -12.40 -11.58 -11.01
C ASP A 401 -13.03 -10.40 -11.78
N SER A 402 -12.39 -9.25 -11.76
CA SER A 402 -12.80 -8.06 -12.51
C SER A 402 -12.44 -8.18 -14.00
N ALA A 403 -13.28 -7.66 -14.87
CA ALA A 403 -12.97 -7.49 -16.30
C ALA A 403 -11.76 -6.55 -16.53
N PHE A 404 -11.40 -5.77 -15.53
CA PHE A 404 -10.24 -4.86 -15.55
C PHE A 404 -9.02 -5.45 -14.83
N ALA A 405 -9.03 -6.75 -14.49
CA ALA A 405 -7.89 -7.39 -13.86
C ALA A 405 -6.68 -7.30 -14.79
N VAL A 406 -5.70 -6.50 -14.38
CA VAL A 406 -4.35 -6.53 -14.95
C VAL A 406 -3.61 -7.78 -14.44
N ALA A 407 -2.51 -8.14 -15.09
CA ALA A 407 -1.68 -9.26 -14.62
C ALA A 407 -1.37 -9.09 -13.13
N ASP A 408 -1.48 -10.19 -12.37
CA ASP A 408 -1.22 -10.21 -10.92
C ASP A 408 0.08 -9.51 -10.59
N ILE A 409 0.04 -8.52 -9.69
CA ILE A 409 1.26 -7.91 -9.20
C ILE A 409 2.04 -8.93 -8.39
N THR A 410 3.23 -9.29 -8.86
CA THR A 410 4.09 -10.26 -8.17
C THR A 410 4.62 -9.69 -6.85
N PRO A 411 4.91 -10.53 -5.85
CA PRO A 411 5.52 -10.07 -4.60
C PRO A 411 6.81 -9.26 -4.81
N LYS A 412 7.66 -9.69 -5.72
CA LYS A 412 8.88 -8.98 -6.10
C LYS A 412 8.58 -7.57 -6.63
N LYS A 413 7.55 -7.43 -7.47
CA LYS A 413 7.16 -6.13 -8.01
C LYS A 413 6.55 -5.24 -6.93
N LEU A 414 5.69 -5.78 -6.07
CA LEU A 414 5.09 -4.99 -4.99
C LEU A 414 6.14 -4.57 -3.94
N LYS A 415 7.09 -5.45 -3.57
CA LYS A 415 8.25 -5.10 -2.74
C LYS A 415 9.03 -3.94 -3.35
N ALA A 416 9.34 -4.01 -4.65
CA ALA A 416 10.03 -2.94 -5.35
C ALA A 416 9.23 -1.63 -5.37
N ASN A 417 7.92 -1.70 -5.61
CA ASN A 417 7.02 -0.55 -5.59
C ASN A 417 6.99 0.10 -4.19
N LEU A 418 6.79 -0.70 -3.14
CA LEU A 418 6.80 -0.22 -1.75
C LEU A 418 8.10 0.54 -1.41
N ILE A 419 9.25 -0.01 -1.79
CA ILE A 419 10.55 0.62 -1.57
C ILE A 419 10.70 1.91 -2.41
N SER A 420 10.23 1.88 -3.67
CA SER A 420 10.38 3.03 -4.58
C SER A 420 9.58 4.26 -4.16
N VAL A 421 8.48 4.08 -3.43
CA VAL A 421 7.63 5.19 -2.96
C VAL A 421 7.96 5.64 -1.54
N ALA A 422 8.84 4.95 -0.85
CA ALA A 422 9.18 5.23 0.54
C ALA A 422 9.91 6.58 0.73
N THR A 423 10.00 7.04 1.97
CA THR A 423 10.72 8.26 2.34
C THR A 423 12.18 7.93 2.61
N VAL A 424 13.10 8.57 1.91
CA VAL A 424 14.55 8.31 1.97
C VAL A 424 15.23 9.34 2.87
N GLY A 425 16.12 8.88 3.75
CA GLY A 425 16.95 9.74 4.59
C GLY A 425 16.22 10.38 5.77
N ALA A 426 15.01 9.90 6.11
CA ALA A 426 14.22 10.45 7.21
C ALA A 426 14.77 10.12 8.60
N LEU A 427 15.43 8.97 8.74
CA LEU A 427 15.82 8.50 10.06
C LEU A 427 17.25 8.92 10.43
N SER A 428 17.47 9.20 11.71
CA SER A 428 18.80 9.25 12.34
C SER A 428 19.22 7.87 12.86
N ASP A 429 20.48 7.73 13.28
CA ASP A 429 21.08 6.52 13.87
C ASP A 429 21.01 5.25 12.98
N VAL A 430 20.89 5.42 11.68
CA VAL A 430 20.92 4.30 10.72
C VAL A 430 22.37 4.03 10.31
N PRO A 431 22.92 2.83 10.58
CA PRO A 431 24.28 2.47 10.16
C PRO A 431 24.47 2.58 8.63
N SER A 432 25.67 2.97 8.19
CA SER A 432 25.99 3.24 6.79
C SER A 432 25.79 2.05 5.83
N ASN A 433 25.79 0.82 6.36
CA ASN A 433 25.52 -0.41 5.60
C ASN A 433 24.04 -0.75 5.51
N THR A 434 23.14 0.15 5.93
CA THR A 434 21.69 -0.05 6.00
C THR A 434 20.97 1.01 5.17
N LYS A 435 19.97 0.62 4.42
CA LYS A 435 19.14 1.56 3.66
C LYS A 435 18.32 2.41 4.62
N ASN A 436 18.50 3.73 4.60
CA ASN A 436 17.66 4.66 5.36
C ASN A 436 16.39 4.96 4.56
N ILE A 437 15.39 4.08 4.67
CA ILE A 437 14.14 4.13 3.93
C ILE A 437 13.01 3.90 4.92
N LEU A 438 12.10 4.87 5.06
CA LEU A 438 10.93 4.81 5.94
C LEU A 438 9.65 4.62 5.14
N ALA A 439 8.78 3.74 5.60
CA ALA A 439 7.53 3.38 4.95
C ALA A 439 6.57 4.58 4.73
N TRP A 440 5.86 4.56 3.60
CA TRP A 440 4.82 5.54 3.27
C TRP A 440 3.66 4.88 2.50
N ASN A 441 2.42 5.25 2.84
CA ASN A 441 1.20 4.64 2.31
C ASN A 441 0.62 5.34 1.06
N GLY A 442 1.25 6.40 0.57
CA GLY A 442 0.71 7.20 -0.52
C GLY A 442 -0.01 8.48 -0.07
N GLY A 443 0.00 8.80 1.25
CA GLY A 443 -0.69 9.98 1.78
C GLY A 443 -2.21 9.92 1.64
N GLY A 444 -2.78 8.69 1.63
CA GLY A 444 -4.22 8.46 1.54
C GLY A 444 -4.77 8.37 0.11
N SER A 445 -3.95 8.56 -0.93
CA SER A 445 -4.41 8.38 -2.32
C SER A 445 -4.91 6.95 -2.56
N SER A 446 -6.04 6.80 -3.24
CA SER A 446 -6.59 5.53 -3.70
C SER A 446 -6.02 5.10 -5.07
N ASN A 447 -5.24 5.96 -5.72
CA ASN A 447 -4.67 5.73 -7.05
C ASN A 447 -3.22 5.24 -6.97
N VAL A 448 -3.00 3.94 -7.18
CA VAL A 448 -1.66 3.34 -7.18
C VAL A 448 -0.72 3.98 -8.20
N THR A 449 -1.21 4.33 -9.39
CA THR A 449 -0.40 4.95 -10.43
C THR A 449 0.13 6.30 -9.95
N GLU A 450 -0.72 7.12 -9.37
CA GLU A 450 -0.33 8.41 -8.79
C GLU A 450 0.68 8.25 -7.64
N ILE A 451 0.48 7.25 -6.76
CA ILE A 451 1.42 6.95 -5.68
C ILE A 451 2.80 6.60 -6.25
N LEU A 452 2.84 5.76 -7.30
CA LEU A 452 4.09 5.34 -7.94
C LEU A 452 4.75 6.47 -8.74
N GLU A 453 3.98 7.32 -9.40
CA GLU A 453 4.48 8.49 -10.15
C GLU A 453 5.06 9.57 -9.23
N LYS A 454 4.48 9.78 -8.05
CA LYS A 454 5.06 10.65 -7.02
C LYS A 454 6.44 10.15 -6.56
N GLY A 455 6.69 8.83 -6.68
CA GLY A 455 7.98 8.21 -6.38
C GLY A 455 8.43 8.37 -4.93
N GLY A 456 9.70 8.05 -4.69
CA GLY A 456 10.36 8.25 -3.39
C GLY A 456 10.60 9.73 -3.10
N TYR A 457 10.49 10.07 -1.83
CA TYR A 457 10.77 11.42 -1.32
C TYR A 457 12.07 11.38 -0.51
N THR A 458 13.03 12.22 -0.85
CA THR A 458 14.26 12.38 -0.07
C THR A 458 14.12 13.60 0.83
N VAL A 459 14.26 13.40 2.13
CA VAL A 459 14.24 14.49 3.11
C VAL A 459 15.42 15.41 2.81
N LYS A 460 15.15 16.69 2.56
CA LYS A 460 16.16 17.73 2.41
C LYS A 460 16.60 18.14 3.82
N LYS A 461 17.80 17.76 4.24
CA LYS A 461 18.43 18.37 5.41
C LYS A 461 18.66 19.84 5.06
N SER A 462 18.14 20.77 5.86
CA SER A 462 18.47 22.19 5.71
C SER A 462 19.97 22.36 6.04
N VAL A 463 20.65 23.18 5.24
CA VAL A 463 22.09 23.48 5.45
C VAL A 463 22.33 24.17 6.80
N ASP A 464 21.26 24.63 7.44
CA ASP A 464 21.27 25.29 8.76
C ASP A 464 21.27 24.27 9.91
N GLU A 465 20.80 23.03 9.71
CA GLU A 465 20.83 21.98 10.76
C GLU A 465 22.25 21.46 11.06
N GLU A 466 23.20 21.55 10.13
CA GLU A 466 24.61 21.23 10.42
C GLU A 466 25.31 22.28 11.32
N LYS A 467 24.73 23.48 11.44
CA LYS A 467 25.24 24.53 12.35
C LYS A 467 24.49 24.58 13.67
N GLU A 468 23.26 24.08 13.75
CA GLU A 468 22.42 24.11 14.96
C GLU A 468 22.61 22.89 15.89
N GLU A 469 23.34 21.85 15.49
CA GLU A 469 23.75 20.80 16.44
C GLU A 469 24.61 21.33 17.61
N SER A 470 25.07 22.59 17.53
CA SER A 470 25.79 23.24 18.61
C SER A 470 24.98 24.23 19.48
N GLU A 471 23.74 24.59 19.05
CA GLU A 471 22.87 25.51 19.81
C GLU A 471 21.38 25.19 19.67
N PHE A 472 20.98 23.96 19.97
CA PHE A 472 19.55 23.64 20.03
C PHE A 472 18.97 24.10 21.38
N ARG A 473 18.46 25.34 21.42
CA ARG A 473 17.57 25.81 22.48
C ARG A 473 16.14 25.40 22.14
N ILE A 474 15.68 24.31 22.75
CA ILE A 474 14.23 23.99 22.76
C ILE A 474 13.55 25.10 23.54
N THR A 475 12.81 25.94 22.85
CA THR A 475 11.81 26.80 23.52
C THR A 475 10.60 25.91 23.78
N ILE A 476 10.60 25.25 24.91
CA ILE A 476 9.44 24.50 25.39
C ILE A 476 8.43 25.55 25.84
N PRO A 477 7.17 25.55 25.31
CA PRO A 477 6.11 26.39 25.87
C PRO A 477 6.03 26.11 27.38
N SER A 478 5.89 27.16 28.16
CA SER A 478 5.74 26.98 29.62
C SER A 478 4.44 26.18 29.89
N LEU A 479 4.43 25.41 30.97
CA LEU A 479 3.22 24.67 31.38
C LEU A 479 1.97 25.56 31.39
N SER A 480 2.14 26.87 31.70
CA SER A 480 1.07 27.86 31.70
C SER A 480 0.57 28.24 30.29
N GLU A 481 1.38 28.11 29.25
CA GLU A 481 0.95 28.33 27.86
C GLU A 481 0.19 27.12 27.34
N ILE A 482 0.60 25.91 27.72
CA ILE A 482 -0.12 24.66 27.38
C ILE A 482 -1.46 24.62 28.11
N GLU A 483 -1.54 25.03 29.39
CA GLU A 483 -2.79 25.12 30.15
C GLU A 483 -3.73 26.20 29.56
N ALA A 484 -3.23 27.32 29.06
CA ALA A 484 -4.05 28.36 28.43
C ALA A 484 -4.69 27.87 27.11
N ASP A 485 -3.94 27.18 26.26
CA ASP A 485 -4.44 26.62 25.01
C ASP A 485 -5.46 25.49 25.26
N PHE A 486 -5.28 24.72 26.35
CA PHE A 486 -6.19 23.68 26.78
C PHE A 486 -7.52 24.23 27.33
N GLU A 487 -7.49 25.31 28.10
CA GLU A 487 -8.69 25.99 28.60
C GLU A 487 -9.46 26.72 27.47
N GLU A 488 -8.78 27.25 26.46
CA GLU A 488 -9.41 27.79 25.25
C GLU A 488 -10.15 26.71 24.44
N ALA A 489 -9.55 25.52 24.31
CA ALA A 489 -10.17 24.36 23.68
C ALA A 489 -11.40 23.84 24.44
N LYS A 490 -11.35 23.81 25.80
CA LYS A 490 -12.50 23.51 26.66
C LYS A 490 -13.63 24.53 26.53
N GLY A 491 -13.30 25.80 26.43
CA GLY A 491 -14.27 26.88 26.25
C GLY A 491 -15.02 26.80 24.90
N ALA A 492 -14.39 26.28 23.87
CA ALA A 492 -15.01 26.05 22.56
C ALA A 492 -15.96 24.83 22.57
N ALA A 493 -15.62 23.77 23.29
CA ALA A 493 -16.44 22.56 23.43
C ALA A 493 -17.68 22.76 24.34
N GLY A 494 -17.62 23.67 25.29
CA GLY A 494 -18.70 23.92 26.25
C GLY A 494 -19.95 24.61 25.69
N ARG A 495 -19.95 25.07 24.45
CA ARG A 495 -21.09 25.79 23.84
C ARG A 495 -22.06 24.91 23.04
N THR A 496 -21.82 23.63 22.92
CA THR A 496 -22.72 22.68 22.22
C THR A 496 -23.06 21.47 23.09
N GLY A 497 -24.13 21.56 23.88
CA GLY A 497 -24.98 20.41 24.18
C GLY A 497 -24.76 19.68 25.49
N ARG A 498 -25.52 20.10 26.52
CA ARG A 498 -25.89 19.29 27.68
C ARG A 498 -26.62 18.00 27.27
N ARG A 499 -25.90 16.89 27.05
CA ARG A 499 -26.49 15.52 27.14
C ARG A 499 -25.53 14.34 26.90
N VAL A 500 -24.24 14.43 27.22
CA VAL A 500 -23.31 13.27 27.14
C VAL A 500 -22.31 13.26 28.31
N GLY A 501 -22.76 13.60 29.51
CA GLY A 501 -21.87 13.87 30.65
C GLY A 501 -21.16 12.68 31.29
N GLY A 502 -21.43 11.42 30.90
CA GLY A 502 -20.87 10.24 31.59
C GLY A 502 -19.87 9.44 30.78
N LYS A 503 -19.82 9.63 29.46
CA LYS A 503 -18.82 8.95 28.58
C LYS A 503 -17.66 9.85 28.18
N LEU A 504 -17.86 11.17 28.19
CA LEU A 504 -16.81 12.14 27.86
C LEU A 504 -15.73 12.19 28.96
N SER A 505 -16.12 12.17 30.23
CA SER A 505 -15.16 12.25 31.34
C SER A 505 -14.20 11.05 31.42
N LYS A 506 -14.64 9.88 30.98
CA LYS A 506 -13.79 8.69 30.95
C LYS A 506 -12.82 8.72 29.76
N LEU A 507 -13.25 9.24 28.64
CA LEU A 507 -12.42 9.44 27.44
C LEU A 507 -11.41 10.59 27.64
N GLU A 508 -11.81 11.65 28.34
CA GLU A 508 -10.91 12.76 28.73
C GLU A 508 -9.81 12.26 29.68
N ALA A 509 -10.12 11.45 30.68
CA ALA A 509 -9.14 10.88 31.59
C ALA A 509 -8.19 9.90 30.87
N GLU A 510 -8.68 9.07 29.96
CA GLU A 510 -7.85 8.16 29.16
C GLU A 510 -6.91 8.93 28.19
N ILE A 511 -7.34 10.09 27.70
CA ILE A 511 -6.52 10.97 26.85
C ILE A 511 -5.50 11.73 27.70
N GLU A 512 -5.88 12.21 28.89
CA GLU A 512 -4.97 12.89 29.82
C GLU A 512 -3.87 11.93 30.31
N ASP A 513 -4.22 10.70 30.69
CA ASP A 513 -3.26 9.68 31.11
C ASP A 513 -2.31 9.30 29.96
N PHE A 514 -2.81 9.14 28.72
CA PHE A 514 -2.00 8.82 27.55
C PHE A 514 -1.03 9.96 27.20
N ILE A 515 -1.50 11.20 27.18
CA ILE A 515 -0.66 12.38 26.91
C ILE A 515 0.40 12.54 28.02
N ALA A 516 0.03 12.32 29.28
CA ALA A 516 0.95 12.43 30.39
C ALA A 516 2.05 11.35 30.33
N GLU A 517 1.72 10.11 30.01
CA GLU A 517 2.66 8.98 29.92
C GLU A 517 3.61 9.14 28.72
N GLU A 518 3.12 9.57 27.55
CA GLU A 518 3.95 9.85 26.37
C GLU A 518 4.85 11.06 26.59
N MET A 519 4.35 12.13 27.20
CA MET A 519 5.10 13.33 27.56
C MET A 519 6.18 13.03 28.61
N GLU A 520 5.86 12.26 29.65
CA GLU A 520 6.82 11.89 30.69
C GLU A 520 7.94 11.02 30.13
N THR A 521 7.61 10.08 29.24
CA THR A 521 8.59 9.26 28.52
C THR A 521 9.50 10.11 27.61
N MET A 522 8.95 11.13 26.95
CA MET A 522 9.69 12.07 26.12
C MET A 522 10.60 12.98 26.97
N PHE A 523 10.11 13.48 28.12
CA PHE A 523 10.90 14.28 29.06
C PHE A 523 12.05 13.52 29.69
N GLU A 524 11.85 12.25 30.10
CA GLU A 524 12.94 11.43 30.65
C GLU A 524 14.05 11.17 29.63
N LYS A 525 13.70 10.94 28.36
CA LYS A 525 14.69 10.80 27.28
C LYS A 525 15.47 12.08 27.00
N VAL A 526 14.80 13.24 27.04
CA VAL A 526 15.47 14.54 26.91
C VAL A 526 16.42 14.76 28.07
N LYS A 527 16.03 14.44 29.30
CA LYS A 527 16.91 14.50 30.49
C LYS A 527 18.11 13.55 30.38
N GLU A 528 17.91 12.31 29.94
CA GLU A 528 19.02 11.37 29.74
C GLU A 528 19.98 11.85 28.65
N ARG A 529 19.48 12.46 27.60
CA ARG A 529 20.32 13.01 26.51
C ARG A 529 21.13 14.23 26.98
N VAL A 530 20.51 15.14 27.75
CA VAL A 530 21.16 16.29 28.36
C VAL A 530 22.17 15.88 29.43
N ALA A 531 21.94 14.78 30.19
CA ALA A 531 22.88 14.27 31.20
C ALA A 531 24.07 13.52 30.61
N ARG A 532 24.05 13.18 29.32
CA ARG A 532 25.16 12.54 28.57
C ARG A 532 26.01 13.54 27.78
N GLN A 533 25.64 14.82 27.74
CA GLN A 533 26.45 15.94 27.27
C GLN A 533 27.13 16.63 28.45
#